data_17013e4a1d6ddadd1c86fd39b0262411
#
_entry.id   17013e4a1d6ddadd1c86fd39b0262411
#
_cell.length_a   1.000
_cell.length_b   1.000
_cell.length_c   1.000
_cell.angle_alpha   90.00
_cell.angle_beta   90.00
_cell.angle_gamma   90.00
#
_symmetry.space_group_name_H-M   'P 1'
#
loop_
_entity.id
_entity.type
_entity.pdbx_description
1 polymer ?
#
loop_
_entity_poly.entity_id
_entity_poly.type
_entity_poly.pdbx_seq_one_letter_code
_entity_poly.pdbx_strand_id
1 'polypeptide(L)'
;MSRLRETYDNEIVAKMTEKFGYKNVMEVPKLEKIVVNMGVGEAKENQKILESATKDMEEITGQKAVITKAKNSVANFKIREGMGIGCKTTLRGEKMYEFADRLINLALPRVRDFRGVNPDSFDGRGNYALGIKEQIIFPEIEYDKVDKVRGMDIIFVTTAKTDEEARELLRFFGMPFAK
;
A
#
# COMPACT_ATOMS: atom_id res chain seq x y z
N MET A 1 -2.17 -18.29 -10.59
CA MET A 1 -2.59 -16.90 -10.86
C MET A 1 -3.43 -16.39 -9.70
N SER A 2 -3.23 -15.16 -9.26
CA SER A 2 -4.00 -14.61 -8.14
C SER A 2 -5.45 -14.32 -8.54
N ARG A 3 -6.34 -14.38 -7.54
CA ARG A 3 -7.77 -14.12 -7.75
C ARG A 3 -8.05 -12.73 -8.33
N LEU A 4 -7.37 -11.69 -7.82
CA LEU A 4 -7.59 -10.33 -8.30
C LEU A 4 -7.07 -10.13 -9.72
N ARG A 5 -6.02 -10.80 -10.10
CA ARG A 5 -5.53 -10.74 -11.48
C ARG A 5 -6.52 -11.37 -12.45
N GLU A 6 -7.07 -12.52 -12.08
CA GLU A 6 -8.11 -13.16 -12.87
C GLU A 6 -9.35 -12.26 -12.99
N THR A 7 -9.76 -11.63 -11.89
CA THR A 7 -10.87 -10.67 -11.89
C THR A 7 -10.58 -9.50 -12.84
N TYR A 8 -9.35 -8.99 -12.81
CA TYR A 8 -8.96 -7.89 -13.70
C TYR A 8 -9.08 -8.33 -15.17
N ASP A 9 -8.48 -9.45 -15.53
CA ASP A 9 -8.46 -9.92 -16.92
C ASP A 9 -9.86 -10.26 -17.43
N ASN A 10 -10.70 -10.88 -16.61
CA ASN A 10 -12.00 -11.41 -17.01
C ASN A 10 -13.15 -10.40 -16.89
N GLU A 11 -13.09 -9.47 -15.96
CA GLU A 11 -14.21 -8.57 -15.65
C GLU A 11 -13.85 -7.09 -15.72
N ILE A 12 -12.76 -6.68 -15.08
CA ILE A 12 -12.45 -5.25 -14.88
C ILE A 12 -12.11 -4.57 -16.20
N VAL A 13 -11.34 -5.22 -17.06
CA VAL A 13 -10.99 -4.67 -18.38
C VAL A 13 -12.25 -4.33 -19.16
N ALA A 14 -13.23 -5.24 -19.20
CA ALA A 14 -14.50 -5.01 -19.89
C ALA A 14 -15.31 -3.88 -19.26
N LYS A 15 -15.42 -3.85 -17.95
CA LYS A 15 -16.15 -2.81 -17.21
C LYS A 15 -15.54 -1.42 -17.41
N MET A 16 -14.21 -1.33 -17.37
CA MET A 16 -13.51 -0.06 -17.60
C MET A 16 -13.70 0.41 -19.04
N THR A 17 -13.61 -0.48 -20.01
CA THR A 17 -13.82 -0.16 -21.41
C THR A 17 -15.24 0.34 -21.67
N GLU A 18 -16.23 -0.29 -21.06
CA GLU A 18 -17.63 0.13 -21.16
C GLU A 18 -17.84 1.53 -20.59
N LYS A 19 -17.25 1.80 -19.43
CA LYS A 19 -17.43 3.09 -18.73
C LYS A 19 -16.69 4.25 -19.38
N PHE A 20 -15.45 4.04 -19.84
CA PHE A 20 -14.60 5.10 -20.36
C PHE A 20 -14.41 5.09 -21.88
N GLY A 21 -14.88 4.06 -22.55
CA GLY A 21 -14.86 3.99 -24.02
C GLY A 21 -13.47 3.83 -24.63
N TYR A 22 -12.59 3.04 -24.03
CA TYR A 22 -11.26 2.79 -24.60
C TYR A 22 -11.32 2.09 -25.94
N LYS A 23 -10.50 2.54 -26.88
CA LYS A 23 -10.43 1.95 -28.24
C LYS A 23 -9.52 0.75 -28.31
N ASN A 24 -8.52 0.67 -27.44
CA ASN A 24 -7.52 -0.38 -27.39
C ASN A 24 -7.41 -0.92 -25.96
N VAL A 25 -7.29 -2.25 -25.85
CA VAL A 25 -7.11 -2.91 -24.55
C VAL A 25 -5.87 -2.40 -23.81
N MET A 26 -4.85 -1.94 -24.54
CA MET A 26 -3.64 -1.36 -23.94
C MET A 26 -3.86 0.00 -23.29
N GLU A 27 -4.98 0.66 -23.56
CA GLU A 27 -5.33 1.94 -22.93
C GLU A 27 -5.97 1.75 -21.55
N VAL A 28 -6.47 0.55 -21.27
CA VAL A 28 -7.15 0.27 -20.00
C VAL A 28 -6.16 0.38 -18.84
N PRO A 29 -6.48 1.20 -17.82
CA PRO A 29 -5.62 1.31 -16.65
C PRO A 29 -5.40 -0.03 -15.94
N LYS A 30 -4.22 -0.21 -15.39
CA LYS A 30 -3.87 -1.39 -14.61
C LYS A 30 -3.03 -0.99 -13.40
N LEU A 31 -2.99 -1.86 -12.40
CA LEU A 31 -2.06 -1.70 -11.29
C LEU A 31 -0.65 -1.97 -11.78
N GLU A 32 0.24 -1.03 -11.54
CA GLU A 32 1.65 -1.15 -11.88
C GLU A 32 2.46 -1.73 -10.72
N LYS A 33 2.29 -1.14 -9.54
CA LYS A 33 2.95 -1.59 -8.31
C LYS A 33 2.21 -1.10 -7.07
N ILE A 34 2.50 -1.73 -5.95
CA ILE A 34 2.06 -1.26 -4.63
C ILE A 34 3.31 -1.04 -3.80
N VAL A 35 3.46 0.15 -3.24
CA VAL A 35 4.57 0.49 -2.36
C VAL A 35 4.06 0.58 -0.94
N VAL A 36 4.63 -0.22 -0.04
CA VAL A 36 4.34 -0.16 1.39
C VAL A 36 5.51 0.52 2.06
N ASN A 37 5.25 1.61 2.77
CA ASN A 37 6.27 2.39 3.46
C ASN A 37 5.94 2.55 4.93
N MET A 38 6.95 2.44 5.77
CA MET A 38 6.82 2.66 7.20
C MET A 38 7.92 3.62 7.64
N GLY A 39 7.52 4.79 8.12
CA GLY A 39 8.44 5.75 8.72
C GLY A 39 8.68 5.41 10.18
N VAL A 40 9.94 5.25 10.57
CA VAL A 40 10.33 4.90 11.93
C VAL A 40 11.28 5.97 12.47
N GLY A 41 10.73 7.11 12.88
CA GLY A 41 11.50 8.23 13.41
C GLY A 41 12.24 7.90 14.71
N GLU A 42 11.74 6.96 15.48
CA GLU A 42 12.37 6.50 16.73
C GLU A 42 13.65 5.71 16.50
N ALA A 43 13.90 5.24 15.29
CA ALA A 43 15.12 4.53 14.92
C ALA A 43 16.38 5.38 15.13
N LYS A 44 16.25 6.69 15.15
CA LYS A 44 17.35 7.61 15.44
C LYS A 44 17.93 7.39 16.86
N GLU A 45 17.11 6.90 17.76
CA GLU A 45 17.50 6.64 19.16
C GLU A 45 17.88 5.17 19.38
N ASN A 46 17.21 4.25 18.67
CA ASN A 46 17.42 2.81 18.82
C ASN A 46 17.20 2.06 17.50
N GLN A 47 18.27 1.52 16.95
CA GLN A 47 18.23 0.76 15.68
C GLN A 47 17.44 -0.55 15.79
N LYS A 48 17.27 -1.11 16.97
CA LYS A 48 16.45 -2.31 17.18
C LYS A 48 14.99 -2.09 16.85
N ILE A 49 14.49 -0.85 17.02
CA ILE A 49 13.13 -0.47 16.66
C ILE A 49 12.94 -0.60 15.14
N LEU A 50 13.94 -0.19 14.37
CA LEU A 50 13.92 -0.30 12.92
C LEU A 50 13.96 -1.77 12.47
N GLU A 51 14.73 -2.61 13.14
CA GLU A 51 14.77 -4.04 12.85
C GLU A 51 13.40 -4.70 13.09
N SER A 52 12.72 -4.36 14.17
CA SER A 52 11.37 -4.85 14.48
C SER A 52 10.37 -4.39 13.43
N ALA A 53 10.41 -3.12 13.03
CA ALA A 53 9.53 -2.57 12.00
C ALA A 53 9.75 -3.25 10.65
N THR A 54 11.01 -3.47 10.28
CA THR A 54 11.39 -4.16 9.04
C THR A 54 10.87 -5.59 9.03
N LYS A 55 10.98 -6.29 10.15
CA LYS A 55 10.49 -7.66 10.30
C LYS A 55 8.96 -7.72 10.14
N ASP A 56 8.24 -6.81 10.77
CA ASP A 56 6.78 -6.73 10.63
C ASP A 56 6.39 -6.50 9.17
N MET A 57 7.09 -5.60 8.47
CA MET A 57 6.83 -5.35 7.06
C MET A 57 7.10 -6.58 6.19
N GLU A 58 8.15 -7.32 6.45
CA GLU A 58 8.46 -8.55 5.73
C GLU A 58 7.39 -9.62 5.93
N GLU A 59 6.83 -9.73 7.13
CA GLU A 59 5.72 -10.63 7.42
C GLU A 59 4.43 -10.23 6.70
N ILE A 60 4.13 -8.93 6.66
CA ILE A 60 2.93 -8.41 5.99
C ILE A 60 3.01 -8.58 4.48
N THR A 61 4.14 -8.27 3.87
CA THR A 61 4.29 -8.27 2.42
C THR A 61 4.79 -9.58 1.83
N GLY A 62 5.43 -10.42 2.64
CA GLY A 62 6.06 -11.66 2.17
C GLY A 62 7.32 -11.43 1.35
N GLN A 63 7.86 -10.22 1.37
CA GLN A 63 9.03 -9.81 0.60
C GLN A 63 10.00 -9.04 1.48
N LYS A 64 11.29 -9.16 1.20
CA LYS A 64 12.31 -8.43 1.96
C LYS A 64 12.16 -6.93 1.81
N ALA A 65 12.17 -6.20 2.93
CA ALA A 65 12.05 -4.76 2.95
C ALA A 65 13.43 -4.09 2.78
N VAL A 66 13.42 -2.90 2.18
CA VAL A 66 14.60 -2.05 2.03
C VAL A 66 14.57 -0.99 3.13
N ILE A 67 15.68 -0.81 3.82
CA ILE A 67 15.82 0.24 4.83
C ILE A 67 16.02 1.58 4.12
N THR A 68 15.18 2.55 4.44
CA THR A 68 15.30 3.91 3.90
C THR A 68 16.18 4.75 4.81
N LYS A 69 17.07 5.51 4.20
CA LYS A 69 18.07 6.30 4.91
C LYS A 69 17.79 7.80 4.75
N ALA A 70 18.16 8.58 5.76
CA ALA A 70 18.05 10.03 5.70
C ALA A 70 18.96 10.60 4.60
N LYS A 71 18.42 11.48 3.77
CA LYS A 71 19.19 12.15 2.71
C LYS A 71 20.01 13.32 3.25
N ASN A 72 19.49 14.03 4.23
CA ASN A 72 20.09 15.22 4.80
C ASN A 72 20.13 15.13 6.32
N SER A 73 21.15 15.76 6.90
CA SER A 73 21.22 15.90 8.35
C SER A 73 20.34 17.06 8.82
N VAL A 74 19.50 16.80 9.83
CA VAL A 74 18.62 17.81 10.43
C VAL A 74 18.82 17.80 11.94
N ALA A 75 19.49 18.82 12.47
CA ALA A 75 19.86 18.90 13.87
C ALA A 75 18.64 18.91 14.83
N ASN A 76 17.57 19.62 14.45
CA ASN A 76 16.35 19.71 15.27
C ASN A 76 15.67 18.35 15.48
N PHE A 77 15.78 17.45 14.49
CA PHE A 77 15.24 16.10 14.57
C PHE A 77 16.27 15.06 15.01
N LYS A 78 17.50 15.48 15.30
CA LYS A 78 18.61 14.61 15.69
C LYS A 78 18.91 13.52 14.65
N ILE A 79 18.76 13.87 13.38
CA ILE A 79 18.96 12.97 12.25
C ILE A 79 20.26 13.32 11.52
N ARG A 80 21.07 12.30 11.18
CA ARG A 80 22.27 12.44 10.37
C ARG A 80 22.08 11.75 9.03
N GLU A 81 22.72 12.30 8.00
CA GLU A 81 22.72 11.70 6.67
C GLU A 81 23.19 10.25 6.72
N GLY A 82 22.48 9.36 6.02
CA GLY A 82 22.77 7.92 6.00
C GLY A 82 22.17 7.11 7.14
N MET A 83 21.52 7.76 8.12
CA MET A 83 20.87 7.08 9.22
C MET A 83 19.58 6.39 8.74
N GLY A 84 19.37 5.12 9.14
CA GLY A 84 18.13 4.39 8.85
C GLY A 84 16.95 5.00 9.60
N ILE A 85 15.91 5.41 8.88
CA ILE A 85 14.75 6.10 9.44
C ILE A 85 13.42 5.49 9.05
N GLY A 86 13.44 4.43 8.27
CA GLY A 86 12.23 3.74 7.84
C GLY A 86 12.53 2.51 7.02
N CYS A 87 11.48 1.91 6.50
CA CYS A 87 11.59 0.77 5.60
C CYS A 87 10.48 0.81 4.55
N LYS A 88 10.72 0.21 3.41
CA LYS A 88 9.72 0.13 2.34
C LYS A 88 9.87 -1.16 1.56
N THR A 89 8.76 -1.57 0.93
CA THR A 89 8.71 -2.71 0.04
C THR A 89 7.90 -2.34 -1.19
N THR A 90 8.40 -2.68 -2.36
CA THR A 90 7.69 -2.48 -3.63
C THR A 90 7.21 -3.84 -4.13
N LEU A 91 5.91 -3.98 -4.31
CA LEU A 91 5.27 -5.21 -4.76
C LEU A 91 4.80 -5.07 -6.21
N ARG A 92 5.12 -6.07 -7.04
CA ARG A 92 4.72 -6.15 -8.45
C ARG A 92 4.25 -7.55 -8.78
N GLY A 93 3.48 -7.66 -9.89
CA GLY A 93 3.02 -8.96 -10.38
C GLY A 93 2.08 -9.69 -9.44
N GLU A 94 2.23 -10.99 -9.32
CA GLU A 94 1.37 -11.82 -8.48
C GLU A 94 1.38 -11.41 -7.01
N LYS A 95 2.54 -11.07 -6.47
CA LYS A 95 2.65 -10.64 -5.07
C LYS A 95 1.87 -9.36 -4.80
N MET A 96 1.84 -8.45 -5.75
CA MET A 96 1.06 -7.21 -5.69
C MET A 96 -0.44 -7.52 -5.61
N TYR A 97 -0.95 -8.38 -6.48
CA TYR A 97 -2.37 -8.74 -6.49
C TYR A 97 -2.77 -9.51 -5.24
N GLU A 98 -1.93 -10.42 -4.77
CA GLU A 98 -2.19 -11.17 -3.54
C GLU A 98 -2.23 -10.25 -2.32
N PHE A 99 -1.30 -9.30 -2.25
CA PHE A 99 -1.28 -8.30 -1.17
C PHE A 99 -2.53 -7.41 -1.22
N ALA A 100 -2.92 -6.94 -2.41
CA ALA A 100 -4.11 -6.11 -2.57
C ALA A 100 -5.37 -6.87 -2.14
N ASP A 101 -5.49 -8.13 -2.49
CA ASP A 101 -6.61 -8.99 -2.09
C ASP A 101 -6.69 -9.12 -0.57
N ARG A 102 -5.57 -9.43 0.08
CA ARG A 102 -5.53 -9.56 1.54
C ARG A 102 -5.85 -8.23 2.24
N LEU A 103 -5.30 -7.13 1.73
CA LEU A 103 -5.56 -5.80 2.29
C LEU A 103 -7.06 -5.47 2.21
N ILE A 104 -7.66 -5.59 1.03
CA ILE A 104 -9.04 -5.19 0.79
C ILE A 104 -10.03 -6.10 1.53
N ASN A 105 -9.81 -7.40 1.51
CA ASN A 105 -10.78 -8.37 1.99
C ASN A 105 -10.56 -8.86 3.42
N LEU A 106 -9.34 -8.80 3.93
CA LEU A 106 -8.99 -9.31 5.26
C LEU A 106 -8.54 -8.22 6.23
N ALA A 107 -7.66 -7.33 5.80
CA ALA A 107 -7.07 -6.33 6.69
C ALA A 107 -7.97 -5.12 6.92
N LEU A 108 -8.49 -4.49 5.87
CA LEU A 108 -9.33 -3.30 6.01
C LEU A 108 -10.59 -3.54 6.85
N PRO A 109 -11.30 -4.66 6.73
CA PRO A 109 -12.46 -4.92 7.60
C PRO A 109 -12.10 -5.04 9.08
N ARG A 110 -10.84 -5.25 9.43
CA ARG A 110 -10.36 -5.34 10.81
C ARG A 110 -9.94 -4.00 11.40
N VAL A 111 -9.98 -2.93 10.60
CA VAL A 111 -9.69 -1.58 11.08
C VAL A 111 -10.78 -1.16 12.05
N ARG A 112 -10.38 -0.62 13.20
CA ARG A 112 -11.31 -0.16 14.23
C ARG A 112 -12.16 1.00 13.72
N ASP A 113 -13.48 0.90 13.90
CA ASP A 113 -14.47 1.90 13.43
C ASP A 113 -14.37 2.18 11.93
N PHE A 114 -14.11 1.14 11.13
CA PHE A 114 -13.93 1.28 9.70
C PHE A 114 -15.21 1.71 8.99
N ARG A 115 -15.17 2.83 8.27
CA ARG A 115 -16.30 3.40 7.51
C ARG A 115 -16.01 3.56 6.03
N GLY A 116 -14.91 3.00 5.57
CA GLY A 116 -14.41 3.15 4.22
C GLY A 116 -13.10 3.93 4.18
N VAL A 117 -12.42 3.85 3.04
CA VAL A 117 -11.17 4.58 2.82
C VAL A 117 -11.48 5.92 2.15
N ASN A 118 -10.59 6.90 2.33
CA ASN A 118 -10.77 8.23 1.76
C ASN A 118 -10.83 8.17 0.23
N PRO A 119 -11.92 8.63 -0.41
CA PRO A 119 -12.02 8.60 -1.87
C PRO A 119 -11.21 9.70 -2.57
N ASP A 120 -10.65 10.66 -1.84
CA ASP A 120 -9.97 11.82 -2.39
C ASP A 120 -8.45 11.80 -2.23
N SER A 121 -7.87 10.70 -1.78
CA SER A 121 -6.42 10.58 -1.55
C SER A 121 -5.62 10.23 -2.81
N PHE A 122 -5.92 10.89 -3.91
CA PHE A 122 -5.23 10.74 -5.19
C PHE A 122 -4.26 11.91 -5.43
N ASP A 123 -3.20 11.64 -6.20
CA ASP A 123 -2.14 12.62 -6.46
C ASP A 123 -2.36 13.51 -7.70
N GLY A 124 -3.47 13.37 -8.40
CA GLY A 124 -3.75 14.05 -9.67
C GLY A 124 -3.31 13.25 -10.90
N ARG A 125 -2.59 12.16 -10.73
CA ARG A 125 -2.03 11.34 -11.82
C ARG A 125 -2.45 9.88 -11.76
N GLY A 126 -3.50 9.57 -11.01
CA GLY A 126 -4.02 8.21 -10.90
C GLY A 126 -3.34 7.33 -9.88
N ASN A 127 -2.60 7.87 -8.94
CA ASN A 127 -2.01 7.12 -7.84
C ASN A 127 -2.77 7.40 -6.55
N TYR A 128 -2.93 6.36 -5.72
CA TYR A 128 -3.72 6.43 -4.51
C TYR A 128 -2.87 6.12 -3.28
N ALA A 129 -3.00 6.93 -2.25
CA ALA A 129 -2.29 6.74 -0.98
C ALA A 129 -3.28 6.40 0.14
N LEU A 130 -3.01 5.31 0.86
CA LEU A 130 -3.80 4.84 1.98
C LEU A 130 -2.94 4.81 3.24
N GLY A 131 -3.35 5.54 4.28
CA GLY A 131 -2.70 5.50 5.58
C GLY A 131 -3.34 4.46 6.49
N ILE A 132 -2.53 3.56 7.03
CA ILE A 132 -2.94 2.57 8.02
C ILE A 132 -2.31 2.95 9.35
N LYS A 133 -3.12 3.04 10.40
CA LYS A 133 -2.66 3.45 11.73
C LYS A 133 -2.02 2.32 12.53
N GLU A 134 -2.40 1.09 12.27
CA GLU A 134 -2.00 -0.07 13.06
C GLU A 134 -1.64 -1.26 12.16
N GLN A 135 -0.42 -1.79 12.29
CA GLN A 135 0.00 -2.98 11.53
C GLN A 135 -0.72 -4.26 11.97
N ILE A 136 -1.34 -4.25 13.13
CA ILE A 136 -2.03 -5.42 13.70
C ILE A 136 -3.29 -5.82 12.95
N ILE A 137 -3.78 -4.99 12.02
CA ILE A 137 -4.92 -5.34 11.17
C ILE A 137 -4.60 -6.48 10.20
N PHE A 138 -3.33 -6.70 9.89
CA PHE A 138 -2.92 -7.78 8.99
C PHE A 138 -2.91 -9.11 9.72
N PRO A 139 -3.54 -10.16 9.17
CA PRO A 139 -3.60 -11.47 9.83
C PRO A 139 -2.24 -12.15 9.98
N GLU A 140 -1.24 -11.76 9.19
CA GLU A 140 0.13 -12.26 9.27
C GLU A 140 0.86 -11.79 10.54
N ILE A 141 0.40 -10.72 11.17
CA ILE A 141 1.02 -10.16 12.38
C ILE A 141 0.38 -10.77 13.61
N GLU A 142 1.20 -11.39 14.46
CA GLU A 142 0.75 -11.91 15.74
C GLU A 142 0.78 -10.80 16.79
N TYR A 143 -0.37 -10.48 17.37
CA TYR A 143 -0.51 -9.42 18.36
C TYR A 143 0.48 -9.55 19.52
N ASP A 144 0.68 -10.78 20.01
CA ASP A 144 1.55 -11.03 21.16
C ASP A 144 3.03 -10.77 20.88
N LYS A 145 3.44 -10.77 19.62
CA LYS A 145 4.82 -10.54 19.20
C LYS A 145 5.11 -9.09 18.83
N VAL A 146 4.08 -8.24 18.83
CA VAL A 146 4.23 -6.82 18.50
C VAL A 146 4.78 -6.06 19.70
N ASP A 147 5.92 -5.41 19.53
CA ASP A 147 6.55 -4.59 20.56
C ASP A 147 5.88 -3.20 20.64
N LYS A 148 5.44 -2.67 19.51
CA LYS A 148 4.77 -1.37 19.42
C LYS A 148 3.86 -1.31 18.21
N VAL A 149 2.70 -0.68 18.38
CA VAL A 149 1.79 -0.40 17.26
C VAL A 149 2.39 0.68 16.38
N ARG A 150 2.52 0.39 15.08
CA ARG A 150 3.06 1.30 14.08
C ARG A 150 2.11 1.46 12.92
N GLY A 151 2.05 2.68 12.38
CA GLY A 151 1.32 2.93 11.16
C GLY A 151 2.18 2.72 9.92
N MET A 152 1.55 2.70 8.76
CA MET A 152 2.23 2.59 7.48
C MET A 152 1.42 3.27 6.38
N ASP A 153 2.10 3.60 5.29
CA ASP A 153 1.46 4.13 4.09
C ASP A 153 1.51 3.07 3.00
N ILE A 154 0.38 2.88 2.32
CA ILE A 154 0.26 1.95 1.21
C ILE A 154 -0.11 2.77 -0.02
N ILE A 155 0.75 2.74 -1.04
CA ILE A 155 0.57 3.53 -2.25
C ILE A 155 0.29 2.61 -3.41
N PHE A 156 -0.87 2.80 -4.06
CA PHE A 156 -1.27 2.08 -5.26
C PHE A 156 -0.86 2.91 -6.47
N VAL A 157 0.13 2.45 -7.21
CA VAL A 157 0.57 3.10 -8.44
C VAL A 157 -0.12 2.41 -9.61
N THR A 158 -0.85 3.21 -10.40
CA THR A 158 -1.60 2.72 -11.56
C THR A 158 -1.08 3.36 -12.84
N THR A 159 -1.52 2.83 -13.98
CA THR A 159 -1.23 3.43 -15.28
C THR A 159 -2.33 4.40 -15.73
N ALA A 160 -3.31 4.68 -14.88
CA ALA A 160 -4.40 5.61 -15.19
C ALA A 160 -3.85 7.03 -15.41
N LYS A 161 -4.44 7.73 -16.37
CA LYS A 161 -4.07 9.13 -16.69
C LYS A 161 -4.76 10.13 -15.77
N THR A 162 -5.92 9.78 -15.23
CA THR A 162 -6.72 10.63 -14.36
C THR A 162 -7.07 9.92 -13.07
N ASP A 163 -7.38 10.71 -12.02
CA ASP A 163 -7.79 10.17 -10.73
C ASP A 163 -9.14 9.47 -10.81
N GLU A 164 -10.04 9.93 -11.67
CA GLU A 164 -11.35 9.30 -11.87
C GLU A 164 -11.20 7.88 -12.42
N GLU A 165 -10.34 7.68 -13.41
CA GLU A 165 -10.06 6.35 -13.96
C GLU A 165 -9.44 5.43 -12.90
N ALA A 166 -8.51 5.96 -12.11
CA ALA A 166 -7.87 5.19 -11.04
C ALA A 166 -8.86 4.83 -9.93
N ARG A 167 -9.75 5.74 -9.56
CA ARG A 167 -10.79 5.49 -8.55
C ARG A 167 -11.71 4.36 -8.98
N GLU A 168 -12.17 4.39 -10.22
CA GLU A 168 -13.03 3.32 -10.75
C GLU A 168 -12.29 1.99 -10.83
N LEU A 169 -11.03 2.00 -11.25
CA LEU A 169 -10.19 0.79 -11.28
C LEU A 169 -10.10 0.15 -9.88
N LEU A 170 -9.77 0.95 -8.87
CA LEU A 170 -9.65 0.46 -7.51
C LEU A 170 -11.01 0.01 -6.96
N ARG A 171 -12.09 0.71 -7.30
CA ARG A 171 -13.44 0.33 -6.89
C ARG A 171 -13.83 -1.04 -7.47
N PHE A 172 -13.49 -1.31 -8.72
CA PHE A 172 -13.75 -2.62 -9.33
C PHE A 172 -12.91 -3.74 -8.70
N PHE A 173 -11.75 -3.43 -8.15
CA PHE A 173 -10.98 -4.39 -7.35
C PHE A 173 -11.61 -4.67 -5.99
N GLY A 174 -12.58 -3.87 -5.57
CA GLY A 174 -13.26 -4.03 -4.30
C GLY A 174 -12.82 -3.05 -3.21
N MET A 175 -12.07 -2.00 -3.57
CA MET A 175 -11.64 -0.99 -2.59
C MET A 175 -12.86 -0.32 -1.96
N PRO A 176 -13.03 -0.39 -0.63
CA PRO A 176 -14.21 0.12 0.07
C PRO A 176 -14.10 1.63 0.32
N PHE A 177 -14.34 2.43 -0.71
CA PHE A 177 -14.35 3.89 -0.57
C PHE A 177 -15.51 4.36 0.30
N ALA A 178 -15.25 5.35 1.14
CA ALA A 178 -16.30 5.99 1.95
C ALA A 178 -17.29 6.73 1.03
N LYS A 179 -18.56 6.77 1.45
CA LYS A 179 -19.64 7.49 0.74
C LYS A 179 -19.61 8.99 1.06
#